data_76b8f861fa18cfd09b869148316a954c
#
_entry.id   76b8f861fa18cfd09b869148316a954c
#
_cell.length_a   1.000
_cell.length_b   1.000
_cell.length_c   1.000
_cell.angle_alpha   90.00
_cell.angle_beta   90.00
_cell.angle_gamma   90.00
#
_symmetry.space_group_name_H-M   'P 1'
#
loop_
_entity.id
_entity.type
_entity.pdbx_description
1 polymer ?
#
loop_
_entity_poly.entity_id
_entity_poly.type
_entity_poly.pdbx_seq_one_letter_code
_entity_poly.pdbx_strand_id
1 'polypeptide(L)'
;MTMTLRYLLLTAMISAGAGVSASWADSRFGHYVGKFVAEFGGDGRKVKLIEPYGYVDPAGEQWDVPAGYLTDGASVPSALWALYPPFTGAYRSAAVIHDYYCDNKQRSWQDTHKVFYNAMRAADVDENTAKIMYGAVYLFGPRWGPGTAPGQRNAAPKATPEQQEEMVEKLKTFVETENPDLDSLEAHAKRMSSGPIMPLRKDGE
;
A
#
# COMPACT_ATOMS: atom_id res chain seq x y z
N MET A 1 57.06 -45.90 42.34
CA MET A 1 56.63 -44.49 42.24
C MET A 1 55.87 -44.36 40.93
N THR A 2 54.54 -44.50 40.98
CA THR A 2 53.67 -44.53 39.80
C THR A 2 52.72 -43.34 39.88
N MET A 3 52.94 -42.36 38.98
CA MET A 3 52.08 -41.19 38.83
C MET A 3 50.90 -41.52 37.90
N THR A 4 49.71 -41.55 38.44
CA THR A 4 48.45 -41.69 37.72
C THR A 4 47.96 -40.35 37.26
N LEU A 5 47.92 -40.16 35.93
CA LEU A 5 47.40 -38.99 35.24
C LEU A 5 45.85 -39.13 35.10
N ARG A 6 45.09 -38.25 35.79
CA ARG A 6 43.62 -38.17 35.69
C ARG A 6 43.25 -37.26 34.53
N TYR A 7 42.67 -37.80 33.50
CA TYR A 7 42.02 -37.03 32.43
C TYR A 7 40.65 -36.52 32.90
N LEU A 8 40.49 -35.19 32.92
CA LEU A 8 39.22 -34.53 33.15
C LEU A 8 38.52 -34.40 31.80
N LEU A 9 37.44 -35.13 31.59
CA LEU A 9 36.54 -34.98 30.44
C LEU A 9 35.61 -33.79 30.68
N LEU A 10 35.84 -32.71 29.93
CA LEU A 10 34.95 -31.53 29.90
C LEU A 10 33.86 -31.82 28.87
N THR A 11 32.64 -32.17 29.32
CA THR A 11 31.47 -32.30 28.46
C THR A 11 30.91 -30.91 28.17
N ALA A 12 31.14 -30.42 26.95
CA ALA A 12 30.46 -29.20 26.44
C ALA A 12 28.99 -29.51 26.13
N MET A 13 28.09 -28.96 26.91
CA MET A 13 26.68 -28.94 26.59
C MET A 13 26.45 -27.90 25.48
N ILE A 14 26.18 -28.36 24.28
CA ILE A 14 25.67 -27.53 23.19
C ILE A 14 24.17 -27.33 23.45
N SER A 15 23.80 -26.17 23.96
CA SER A 15 22.40 -25.76 24.01
C SER A 15 21.93 -25.42 22.59
N ALA A 16 21.13 -26.32 21.99
CA ALA A 16 20.40 -26.05 20.76
C ALA A 16 19.37 -24.94 21.06
N GLY A 17 19.74 -23.71 20.79
CA GLY A 17 18.78 -22.59 20.73
C GLY A 17 17.80 -22.87 19.61
N ALA A 18 16.52 -23.13 19.97
CA ALA A 18 15.43 -23.14 19.02
C ALA A 18 15.33 -21.75 18.40
N GLY A 19 15.93 -21.61 17.22
CA GLY A 19 15.74 -20.42 16.38
C GLY A 19 14.26 -20.32 16.04
N VAL A 20 13.57 -19.35 16.62
CA VAL A 20 12.26 -18.91 16.15
C VAL A 20 12.50 -18.40 14.74
N SER A 21 12.13 -19.21 13.75
CA SER A 21 12.09 -18.78 12.36
C SER A 21 10.99 -17.71 12.26
N ALA A 22 11.37 -16.44 12.39
CA ALA A 22 10.50 -15.37 11.95
C ALA A 22 10.18 -15.65 10.48
N SER A 23 8.93 -15.94 10.20
CA SER A 23 8.39 -16.00 8.84
C SER A 23 8.65 -14.60 8.24
N TRP A 24 9.69 -14.49 7.45
CA TRP A 24 9.96 -13.29 6.67
C TRP A 24 8.85 -13.21 5.63
N ALA A 25 7.85 -12.38 5.88
CA ALA A 25 6.96 -11.93 4.82
C ALA A 25 7.82 -11.58 3.61
N ASP A 26 7.37 -11.94 2.42
CA ASP A 26 8.18 -11.93 1.19
C ASP A 26 8.95 -10.60 1.04
N SER A 27 10.26 -10.62 1.34
CA SER A 27 11.12 -9.45 1.36
C SER A 27 11.19 -8.69 0.02
N ARG A 28 10.65 -9.31 -1.05
CA ARG A 28 10.51 -8.67 -2.37
C ARG A 28 9.66 -7.42 -2.34
N PHE A 29 8.74 -7.32 -1.38
CA PHE A 29 7.85 -6.17 -1.26
C PHE A 29 8.17 -5.28 -0.07
N GLY A 30 9.35 -5.43 0.54
CA GLY A 30 9.72 -4.66 1.73
C GLY A 30 9.10 -5.20 3.01
N HIS A 31 9.07 -4.38 4.06
CA HIS A 31 8.52 -4.80 5.36
C HIS A 31 8.05 -3.60 6.18
N TYR A 32 7.12 -3.87 7.09
CA TYR A 32 6.63 -2.85 8.02
C TYR A 32 7.53 -2.69 9.24
N VAL A 33 7.56 -1.47 9.78
CA VAL A 33 8.32 -1.10 11.00
C VAL A 33 7.34 -0.61 12.06
N GLY A 34 7.45 -1.14 13.26
CA GLY A 34 6.52 -0.86 14.35
C GLY A 34 5.24 -1.70 14.31
N LYS A 35 4.32 -1.38 15.21
CA LYS A 35 3.00 -2.02 15.27
C LYS A 35 1.94 -1.06 14.76
N PHE A 36 1.02 -1.55 13.94
CA PHE A 36 -0.14 -0.78 13.55
C PHE A 36 -1.12 -0.68 14.72
N VAL A 37 -1.04 0.43 15.47
CA VAL A 37 -1.94 0.73 16.59
C VAL A 37 -2.70 1.99 16.25
N ALA A 38 -4.01 1.87 16.08
CA ALA A 38 -4.86 2.96 15.62
C ALA A 38 -6.19 2.98 16.37
N GLU A 39 -6.68 4.19 16.62
CA GLU A 39 -8.00 4.46 17.16
C GLU A 39 -8.97 4.83 16.03
N PHE A 40 -10.14 4.22 16.03
CA PHE A 40 -11.19 4.54 15.07
C PHE A 40 -12.10 5.61 15.66
N GLY A 41 -12.37 6.67 14.89
CA GLY A 41 -13.36 7.68 15.26
C GLY A 41 -14.77 7.08 15.40
N GLY A 42 -15.63 7.73 16.18
CA GLY A 42 -16.99 7.24 16.45
C GLY A 42 -17.87 7.11 15.19
N ASP A 43 -17.49 7.75 14.08
CA ASP A 43 -18.13 7.64 12.77
C ASP A 43 -17.58 6.47 11.91
N GLY A 44 -16.58 5.75 12.42
CA GLY A 44 -15.89 4.66 11.72
C GLY A 44 -15.09 5.08 10.47
N ARG A 45 -15.05 6.38 10.16
CA ARG A 45 -14.41 6.91 8.94
C ARG A 45 -13.02 7.46 9.19
N LYS A 46 -12.73 7.91 10.41
CA LYS A 46 -11.44 8.48 10.76
C LYS A 46 -10.63 7.49 11.54
N VAL A 47 -9.35 7.40 11.20
CA VAL A 47 -8.36 6.56 11.88
C VAL A 47 -7.24 7.46 12.36
N LYS A 48 -6.96 7.42 13.67
CA LYS A 48 -5.84 8.12 14.31
C LYS A 48 -4.77 7.12 14.68
N LEU A 49 -3.58 7.30 14.14
CA LEU A 49 -2.43 6.48 14.50
C LEU A 49 -1.98 6.81 15.92
N ILE A 50 -1.89 5.82 16.79
CA ILE A 50 -1.53 6.00 18.20
C ILE A 50 -0.02 5.90 18.42
N GLU A 51 0.65 4.99 17.74
CA GLU A 51 2.08 4.79 17.78
C GLU A 51 2.71 5.17 16.42
N PRO A 52 4.00 5.56 16.37
CA PRO A 52 4.69 5.73 15.11
C PRO A 52 4.67 4.42 14.32
N TYR A 53 4.45 4.52 13.03
CA TYR A 53 4.36 3.36 12.14
C TYR A 53 5.10 3.63 10.85
N GLY A 54 5.77 2.64 10.32
CA GLY A 54 6.59 2.81 9.12
C GLY A 54 6.57 1.60 8.21
N TYR A 55 7.20 1.80 7.07
CA TYR A 55 7.41 0.77 6.06
C TYR A 55 8.76 1.03 5.38
N VAL A 56 9.53 -0.02 5.14
CA VAL A 56 10.74 0.02 4.32
C VAL A 56 10.43 -0.66 3.00
N ASP A 57 10.59 0.06 1.90
CA ASP A 57 10.26 -0.43 0.57
C ASP A 57 11.36 -1.36 0.01
N PRO A 58 11.14 -2.02 -1.15
CA PRO A 58 12.15 -2.91 -1.77
C PRO A 58 13.48 -2.23 -2.12
N ALA A 59 13.50 -0.91 -2.26
CA ALA A 59 14.74 -0.15 -2.50
C ALA A 59 15.47 0.21 -1.20
N GLY A 60 14.90 -0.10 -0.04
CA GLY A 60 15.44 0.24 1.28
C GLY A 60 15.05 1.65 1.75
N GLU A 61 14.16 2.33 1.04
CA GLU A 61 13.67 3.65 1.43
C GLU A 61 12.64 3.55 2.55
N GLN A 62 12.81 4.40 3.55
CA GLN A 62 11.95 4.42 4.73
C GLN A 62 10.77 5.39 4.55
N TRP A 63 9.58 4.94 4.92
CA TRP A 63 8.29 5.63 4.82
C TRP A 63 7.64 5.68 6.20
N ASP A 64 7.89 6.74 6.96
CA ASP A 64 7.45 6.87 8.33
C ASP A 64 6.21 7.73 8.47
N VAL A 65 5.31 7.31 9.33
CA VAL A 65 4.11 8.04 9.72
C VAL A 65 4.16 8.29 11.23
N PRO A 66 4.13 9.55 11.69
CA PRO A 66 4.20 9.86 13.10
C PRO A 66 2.93 9.46 13.84
N ALA A 67 3.05 9.21 15.15
CA ALA A 67 1.90 9.11 16.03
C ALA A 67 1.03 10.39 15.95
N GLY A 68 -0.26 10.23 16.11
CA GLY A 68 -1.22 11.32 16.05
C GLY A 68 -1.71 11.67 14.63
N TYR A 69 -1.13 11.08 13.57
CA TYR A 69 -1.65 11.27 12.22
C TYR A 69 -3.10 10.78 12.12
N LEU A 70 -3.94 11.63 11.55
CA LEU A 70 -5.36 11.37 11.35
C LEU A 70 -5.64 11.25 9.85
N THR A 71 -6.21 10.14 9.44
CA THR A 71 -6.64 9.90 8.04
C THR A 71 -8.11 9.46 7.99
N ASP A 72 -8.76 9.73 6.86
CA ASP A 72 -10.11 9.25 6.53
C ASP A 72 -10.10 8.29 5.32
N GLY A 73 -8.91 7.89 4.83
CA GLY A 73 -8.78 7.03 3.65
C GLY A 73 -9.18 7.70 2.33
N ALA A 74 -9.28 9.04 2.32
CA ALA A 74 -9.78 9.79 1.16
C ALA A 74 -8.87 9.71 -0.07
N SER A 75 -7.63 9.25 0.10
CA SER A 75 -6.70 9.06 -1.02
C SER A 75 -7.02 7.81 -1.87
N VAL A 76 -7.86 6.90 -1.34
CA VAL A 76 -8.40 5.78 -2.11
C VAL A 76 -9.68 6.24 -2.82
N PRO A 77 -9.73 6.18 -4.17
CA PRO A 77 -10.89 6.65 -4.93
C PRO A 77 -12.22 6.00 -4.48
N SER A 78 -13.27 6.79 -4.36
CA SER A 78 -14.60 6.32 -3.91
C SER A 78 -15.21 5.24 -4.81
N ALA A 79 -14.84 5.20 -6.09
CA ALA A 79 -15.21 4.13 -7.02
C ALA A 79 -14.72 2.73 -6.57
N LEU A 80 -13.70 2.66 -5.72
CA LEU A 80 -13.24 1.40 -5.13
C LEU A 80 -14.00 0.99 -3.86
N TRP A 81 -14.72 1.90 -3.20
CA TRP A 81 -15.29 1.64 -1.88
C TRP A 81 -16.35 0.54 -1.86
N ALA A 82 -17.03 0.32 -2.98
CA ALA A 82 -18.00 -0.77 -3.11
C ALA A 82 -17.30 -2.15 -3.12
N LEU A 83 -16.10 -2.24 -3.71
CA LEU A 83 -15.30 -3.46 -3.81
C LEU A 83 -14.35 -3.59 -2.62
N TYR A 84 -13.75 -2.48 -2.21
CA TYR A 84 -12.70 -2.40 -1.19
C TYR A 84 -13.01 -1.25 -0.22
N PRO A 85 -13.90 -1.44 0.77
CA PRO A 85 -14.27 -0.40 1.72
C PRO A 85 -13.06 0.14 2.48
N PRO A 86 -12.94 1.46 2.71
CA PRO A 86 -11.83 2.05 3.44
C PRO A 86 -11.59 1.38 4.80
N PHE A 87 -10.32 1.23 5.18
CA PHE A 87 -9.89 0.66 6.47
C PHE A 87 -10.40 -0.74 6.81
N THR A 88 -10.82 -1.53 5.84
CA THR A 88 -11.12 -2.95 6.02
C THR A 88 -9.99 -3.82 5.47
N GLY A 89 -9.83 -5.04 5.98
CA GLY A 89 -8.84 -5.98 5.46
C GLY A 89 -7.38 -5.60 5.71
N ALA A 90 -6.48 -6.28 5.02
CA ALA A 90 -5.02 -6.20 5.21
C ALA A 90 -4.41 -4.89 4.65
N TYR A 91 -5.07 -4.22 3.70
CA TYR A 91 -4.53 -3.00 3.08
C TYR A 91 -4.60 -1.73 3.95
N ARG A 92 -5.24 -1.79 5.13
CA ARG A 92 -5.35 -0.64 6.05
C ARG A 92 -4.01 0.01 6.40
N SER A 93 -3.02 -0.81 6.69
CA SER A 93 -1.68 -0.35 7.04
C SER A 93 -1.00 0.37 5.88
N ALA A 94 -1.17 -0.16 4.66
CA ALA A 94 -0.68 0.47 3.44
C ALA A 94 -1.39 1.79 3.15
N ALA A 95 -2.71 1.85 3.37
CA ALA A 95 -3.51 3.06 3.16
C ALA A 95 -3.05 4.23 4.05
N VAL A 96 -2.74 3.99 5.33
CA VAL A 96 -2.26 5.03 6.24
C VAL A 96 -0.94 5.63 5.76
N ILE A 97 0.00 4.80 5.28
CA ILE A 97 1.27 5.28 4.71
C ILE A 97 1.00 6.11 3.45
N HIS A 98 0.20 5.59 2.53
CA HIS A 98 -0.16 6.27 1.29
C HIS A 98 -0.81 7.64 1.55
N ASP A 99 -1.80 7.71 2.44
CA ASP A 99 -2.51 8.95 2.78
C ASP A 99 -1.57 9.99 3.38
N TYR A 100 -0.68 9.57 4.30
CA TYR A 100 0.28 10.49 4.91
C TYR A 100 1.18 11.17 3.86
N TYR A 101 1.70 10.40 2.91
CA TYR A 101 2.57 10.95 1.87
C TYR A 101 1.79 11.69 0.79
N CYS A 102 0.53 11.35 0.56
CA CYS A 102 -0.39 12.16 -0.26
C CYS A 102 -0.66 13.53 0.34
N ASP A 103 -0.78 13.62 1.68
CA ASP A 103 -0.99 14.90 2.37
C ASP A 103 0.28 15.73 2.45
N ASN A 104 1.40 15.10 2.78
CA ASN A 104 2.67 15.80 3.05
C ASN A 104 3.53 16.02 1.81
N LYS A 105 3.34 15.26 0.72
CA LYS A 105 4.01 15.43 -0.59
C LYS A 105 5.55 15.46 -0.51
N GLN A 106 6.11 14.76 0.46
CA GLN A 106 7.56 14.68 0.67
C GLN A 106 8.28 13.88 -0.43
N ARG A 107 7.53 13.08 -1.17
CA ARG A 107 8.00 12.26 -2.29
C ARG A 107 7.16 12.53 -3.54
N SER A 108 7.56 11.98 -4.69
CA SER A 108 6.74 12.09 -5.89
C SER A 108 5.40 11.35 -5.71
N TRP A 109 4.37 11.76 -6.43
CA TRP A 109 3.09 11.04 -6.39
C TRP A 109 3.25 9.63 -6.98
N GLN A 110 4.12 9.43 -7.96
CA GLN A 110 4.40 8.12 -8.55
C GLN A 110 4.98 7.17 -7.51
N ASP A 111 6.02 7.61 -6.78
CA ASP A 111 6.62 6.80 -5.72
C ASP A 111 5.61 6.54 -4.59
N THR A 112 4.80 7.53 -4.23
CA THR A 112 3.75 7.41 -3.21
C THR A 112 2.67 6.41 -3.62
N HIS A 113 2.26 6.38 -4.89
CA HIS A 113 1.31 5.37 -5.36
C HIS A 113 1.96 4.00 -5.46
N LYS A 114 3.23 3.92 -5.88
CA LYS A 114 3.96 2.66 -5.99
C LYS A 114 4.23 2.04 -4.61
N VAL A 115 4.55 2.86 -3.60
CA VAL A 115 4.70 2.35 -2.22
C VAL A 115 3.40 1.77 -1.69
N PHE A 116 2.24 2.30 -2.06
CA PHE A 116 0.95 1.72 -1.69
C PHE A 116 0.81 0.28 -2.19
N TYR A 117 1.16 0.02 -3.46
CA TYR A 117 1.18 -1.34 -4.00
C TYR A 117 2.13 -2.25 -3.22
N ASN A 118 3.38 -1.86 -3.05
CA ASN A 118 4.39 -2.67 -2.37
C ASN A 118 3.99 -2.96 -0.91
N ALA A 119 3.49 -1.95 -0.20
CA ALA A 119 3.03 -2.09 1.17
C ALA A 119 1.80 -3.02 1.28
N MET A 120 0.85 -2.95 0.33
CA MET A 120 -0.25 -3.91 0.27
C MET A 120 0.25 -5.34 0.09
N ARG A 121 1.20 -5.56 -0.81
CA ARG A 121 1.81 -6.89 -1.04
C ARG A 121 2.57 -7.40 0.20
N ALA A 122 3.28 -6.50 0.90
CA ALA A 122 3.94 -6.82 2.17
C ALA A 122 2.95 -7.14 3.31
N ALA A 123 1.69 -6.72 3.18
CA ALA A 123 0.58 -7.05 4.09
C ALA A 123 -0.25 -8.26 3.61
N ASP A 124 0.28 -9.07 2.69
CA ASP A 124 -0.38 -10.26 2.13
C ASP A 124 -1.73 -9.96 1.42
N VAL A 125 -1.91 -8.74 0.93
CA VAL A 125 -3.04 -8.44 0.04
C VAL A 125 -2.85 -9.20 -1.27
N ASP A 126 -3.91 -9.83 -1.74
CA ASP A 126 -3.91 -10.54 -3.02
C ASP A 126 -3.37 -9.68 -4.17
N GLU A 127 -2.64 -10.30 -5.10
CA GLU A 127 -1.93 -9.56 -6.15
C GLU A 127 -2.88 -8.82 -7.08
N ASN A 128 -3.96 -9.44 -7.51
CA ASN A 128 -4.94 -8.79 -8.39
C ASN A 128 -5.62 -7.63 -7.66
N THR A 129 -5.99 -7.84 -6.41
CA THR A 129 -6.54 -6.78 -5.54
C THR A 129 -5.56 -5.60 -5.42
N ALA A 130 -4.29 -5.87 -5.12
CA ALA A 130 -3.27 -4.83 -5.01
C ALA A 130 -3.05 -4.08 -6.34
N LYS A 131 -3.04 -4.79 -7.49
CA LYS A 131 -2.94 -4.20 -8.83
C LYS A 131 -4.14 -3.32 -9.17
N ILE A 132 -5.36 -3.78 -8.87
CA ILE A 132 -6.58 -3.01 -9.11
C ILE A 132 -6.58 -1.73 -8.26
N MET A 133 -6.29 -1.83 -6.97
CA MET A 133 -6.21 -0.67 -6.07
C MET A 133 -5.11 0.31 -6.50
N TYR A 134 -3.92 -0.19 -6.86
CA TYR A 134 -2.84 0.62 -7.39
C TYR A 134 -3.23 1.35 -8.68
N GLY A 135 -3.78 0.64 -9.66
CA GLY A 135 -4.23 1.22 -10.91
C GLY A 135 -5.30 2.29 -10.72
N ALA A 136 -6.20 2.10 -9.76
CA ALA A 136 -7.23 3.10 -9.45
C ALA A 136 -6.65 4.35 -8.77
N VAL A 137 -5.71 4.23 -7.82
CA VAL A 137 -5.02 5.42 -7.28
C VAL A 137 -4.13 6.07 -8.32
N TYR A 138 -3.56 5.30 -9.24
CA TYR A 138 -2.80 5.84 -10.38
C TYR A 138 -3.70 6.64 -11.34
N LEU A 139 -4.95 6.21 -11.57
CA LEU A 139 -5.93 6.90 -12.41
C LEU A 139 -6.50 8.15 -11.74
N PHE A 140 -6.93 8.04 -10.48
CA PHE A 140 -7.80 9.00 -9.81
C PHE A 140 -7.21 9.60 -8.55
N GLY A 141 -6.07 9.08 -8.07
CA GLY A 141 -5.43 9.55 -6.85
C GLY A 141 -4.83 10.95 -6.99
N PRO A 142 -4.44 11.55 -5.87
CA PRO A 142 -3.83 12.87 -5.87
C PRO A 142 -2.52 12.90 -6.66
N ARG A 143 -2.30 13.95 -7.45
CA ARG A 143 -1.06 14.19 -8.20
C ARG A 143 -0.52 15.55 -7.84
N TRP A 144 0.79 15.66 -7.76
CA TRP A 144 1.48 16.93 -7.46
C TRP A 144 2.79 17.04 -8.23
N GLY A 145 3.23 18.28 -8.44
CA GLY A 145 4.52 18.60 -9.01
C GLY A 145 5.55 19.00 -7.95
N PRO A 146 6.81 19.22 -8.35
CA PRO A 146 7.83 19.76 -7.47
C PRO A 146 7.38 21.10 -6.85
N GLY A 147 7.60 21.27 -5.54
CA GLY A 147 7.24 22.50 -4.83
C GLY A 147 5.77 22.65 -4.44
N THR A 148 4.93 21.65 -4.69
CA THR A 148 3.54 21.66 -4.18
C THR A 148 3.55 21.57 -2.66
N ALA A 149 2.91 22.53 -1.99
CA ALA A 149 2.86 22.59 -0.53
C ALA A 149 2.02 21.44 0.07
N PRO A 150 2.34 20.97 1.29
CA PRO A 150 1.49 20.03 2.04
C PRO A 150 0.05 20.53 2.14
N GLY A 151 -0.92 19.60 2.10
CA GLY A 151 -2.36 19.93 2.18
C GLY A 151 -2.95 20.58 0.92
N GLN A 152 -2.12 21.03 -0.03
CA GLN A 152 -2.62 21.61 -1.28
C GLN A 152 -3.14 20.50 -2.20
N ARG A 153 -4.44 20.45 -2.45
CA ARG A 153 -5.05 19.46 -3.34
C ARG A 153 -4.82 19.87 -4.79
N ASN A 154 -4.18 19.02 -5.58
CA ASN A 154 -4.18 19.17 -7.03
C ASN A 154 -5.51 18.65 -7.58
N ALA A 155 -5.94 19.23 -8.71
CA ALA A 155 -7.20 18.83 -9.32
C ALA A 155 -7.23 17.32 -9.55
N ALA A 156 -8.22 16.65 -8.97
CA ALA A 156 -8.55 15.27 -9.31
C ALA A 156 -8.93 15.18 -10.80
N PRO A 157 -8.77 14.00 -11.43
CA PRO A 157 -9.28 13.78 -12.77
C PRO A 157 -10.74 14.19 -12.88
N LYS A 158 -11.12 14.82 -13.99
CA LYS A 158 -12.48 15.33 -14.24
C LYS A 158 -13.54 14.25 -14.55
N ALA A 159 -13.29 12.99 -14.20
CA ALA A 159 -14.24 11.89 -14.42
C ALA A 159 -15.36 11.94 -13.38
N THR A 160 -16.61 11.74 -13.83
CA THR A 160 -17.74 11.58 -12.92
C THR A 160 -17.63 10.26 -12.13
N PRO A 161 -18.35 10.10 -11.00
CA PRO A 161 -18.36 8.84 -10.26
C PRO A 161 -18.66 7.62 -11.14
N GLU A 162 -19.64 7.72 -12.02
CA GLU A 162 -20.05 6.65 -12.93
C GLU A 162 -18.93 6.31 -13.93
N GLN A 163 -18.23 7.32 -14.43
CA GLN A 163 -17.07 7.12 -15.31
C GLN A 163 -15.90 6.48 -14.56
N GLN A 164 -15.71 6.84 -13.29
CA GLN A 164 -14.67 6.21 -12.45
C GLN A 164 -15.00 4.74 -12.23
N GLU A 165 -16.26 4.39 -11.94
CA GLU A 165 -16.71 3.01 -11.77
C GLU A 165 -16.50 2.19 -13.04
N GLU A 166 -16.88 2.71 -14.21
CA GLU A 166 -16.66 2.05 -15.51
C GLU A 166 -15.16 1.82 -15.77
N MET A 167 -14.33 2.81 -15.47
CA MET A 167 -12.87 2.70 -15.64
C MET A 167 -12.27 1.68 -14.67
N VAL A 168 -12.77 1.59 -13.44
CA VAL A 168 -12.34 0.57 -12.48
C VAL A 168 -12.70 -0.83 -12.96
N GLU A 169 -13.89 -1.04 -13.50
CA GLU A 169 -14.29 -2.34 -14.05
C GLU A 169 -13.44 -2.75 -15.27
N LYS A 170 -13.11 -1.81 -16.15
CA LYS A 170 -12.19 -2.06 -17.27
C LYS A 170 -10.78 -2.42 -16.77
N LEU A 171 -10.30 -1.69 -15.75
CA LEU A 171 -9.01 -1.95 -15.12
C LEU A 171 -8.98 -3.34 -14.47
N LYS A 172 -10.04 -3.69 -13.75
CA LYS A 172 -10.20 -5.00 -13.12
C LYS A 172 -10.16 -6.11 -14.17
N THR A 173 -10.96 -5.98 -15.24
CA THR A 173 -10.96 -6.94 -16.34
C THR A 173 -9.56 -7.11 -16.92
N PHE A 174 -8.84 -6.00 -17.18
CA PHE A 174 -7.48 -6.05 -17.71
C PHE A 174 -6.52 -6.77 -16.76
N VAL A 175 -6.59 -6.51 -15.45
CA VAL A 175 -5.75 -7.18 -14.44
C VAL A 175 -6.05 -8.68 -14.38
N GLU A 176 -7.33 -9.06 -14.38
CA GLU A 176 -7.75 -10.46 -14.26
C GLU A 176 -7.46 -11.29 -15.51
N THR A 177 -7.49 -10.68 -16.70
CA THR A 177 -7.27 -11.42 -17.96
C THR A 177 -5.80 -11.44 -18.39
N GLU A 178 -5.08 -10.35 -18.21
CA GLU A 178 -3.71 -10.20 -18.74
C GLU A 178 -2.63 -10.38 -17.67
N ASN A 179 -2.99 -10.32 -16.38
CA ASN A 179 -2.05 -10.35 -15.26
C ASN A 179 -0.81 -9.45 -15.49
N PRO A 180 -0.99 -8.14 -15.80
CA PRO A 180 0.11 -7.26 -16.20
C PRO A 180 1.12 -7.03 -15.07
N ASP A 181 2.37 -6.72 -15.44
CA ASP A 181 3.30 -6.06 -14.53
C ASP A 181 2.86 -4.59 -14.27
N LEU A 182 3.53 -3.91 -13.33
CA LEU A 182 3.14 -2.54 -12.97
C LEU A 182 3.36 -1.54 -14.11
N ASP A 183 4.41 -1.70 -14.91
CA ASP A 183 4.70 -0.78 -16.02
C ASP A 183 3.63 -0.90 -17.12
N SER A 184 3.20 -2.12 -17.44
CA SER A 184 2.11 -2.41 -18.36
C SER A 184 0.78 -1.88 -17.84
N LEU A 185 0.53 -2.02 -16.53
CA LEU A 185 -0.66 -1.50 -15.85
C LEU A 185 -0.71 0.03 -15.92
N GLU A 186 0.40 0.72 -15.62
CA GLU A 186 0.52 2.17 -15.73
C GLU A 186 0.31 2.66 -17.17
N ALA A 187 0.91 1.97 -18.15
CA ALA A 187 0.74 2.30 -19.56
C ALA A 187 -0.73 2.15 -19.98
N HIS A 188 -1.42 1.10 -19.50
CA HIS A 188 -2.84 0.91 -19.72
C HIS A 188 -3.67 2.03 -19.09
N ALA A 189 -3.43 2.35 -17.82
CA ALA A 189 -4.09 3.44 -17.11
C ALA A 189 -3.90 4.80 -17.80
N LYS A 190 -2.69 5.09 -18.29
CA LYS A 190 -2.41 6.30 -19.09
C LYS A 190 -3.27 6.38 -20.35
N ARG A 191 -3.39 5.28 -21.10
CA ARG A 191 -4.25 5.21 -22.29
C ARG A 191 -5.72 5.45 -21.94
N MET A 192 -6.21 4.86 -20.85
CA MET A 192 -7.58 5.08 -20.38
C MET A 192 -7.86 6.54 -20.04
N SER A 193 -6.90 7.23 -19.43
CA SER A 193 -7.05 8.65 -19.05
C SER A 193 -6.88 9.63 -20.21
N SER A 194 -6.24 9.22 -21.32
CA SER A 194 -5.96 10.05 -22.49
C SER A 194 -7.02 9.92 -23.58
N GLY A 195 -7.88 8.90 -23.50
CA GLY A 195 -8.96 8.69 -24.45
C GLY A 195 -10.07 9.74 -24.30
N PRO A 196 -10.85 10.04 -25.35
CA PRO A 196 -12.05 10.86 -25.21
C PRO A 196 -12.97 10.18 -24.19
N ILE A 197 -13.34 10.90 -23.14
CA ILE A 197 -14.39 10.45 -22.21
C ILE A 197 -15.68 10.48 -23.03
N MET A 198 -16.03 9.36 -23.67
CA MET A 198 -17.31 9.27 -24.38
C MET A 198 -18.43 9.36 -23.33
N PRO A 199 -19.40 10.26 -23.51
CA PRO A 199 -20.57 10.27 -22.66
C PRO A 199 -21.26 8.91 -22.79
N LEU A 200 -21.67 8.34 -21.64
CA LEU A 200 -22.51 7.14 -21.59
C LEU A 200 -23.67 7.33 -22.57
N ARG A 201 -23.80 6.48 -23.57
CA ARG A 201 -25.03 6.39 -24.36
C ARG A 201 -26.15 6.11 -23.37
N LYS A 202 -27.07 7.01 -23.23
CA LYS A 202 -28.36 6.71 -22.64
C LYS A 202 -29.07 5.81 -23.63
N ASP A 203 -29.00 4.50 -23.42
CA ASP A 203 -29.78 3.55 -24.19
C ASP A 203 -31.24 3.75 -23.77
N GLY A 204 -31.97 4.48 -24.56
CA GLY A 204 -33.39 4.74 -24.34
C GLY A 204 -33.92 6.03 -24.99
N GLU A 205 -33.76 6.18 -26.30
CA GLU A 205 -34.70 6.90 -27.18
C GLU A 205 -34.77 6.19 -28.53
#